data_2538c705507a591746f75ed7ffc8f20d
#
_entry.id   2538c705507a591746f75ed7ffc8f20d
#
_cell.length_a   1.000
_cell.length_b   1.000
_cell.length_c   1.000
_cell.angle_alpha   90.00
_cell.angle_beta   90.00
_cell.angle_gamma   90.00
#
_symmetry.space_group_name_H-M   'P 1'
#
loop_
_entity.id
_entity.type
_entity.pdbx_description
1 polymer ?
#
loop_
_entity_poly.entity_id
_entity_poly.type
_entity_poly.pdbx_seq_one_letter_code
_entity_poly.pdbx_strand_id
1 'polypeptide(L)'
;MAIKIMIDTNFLFIPSKFRVDIFEELNKLLRQNIEPALLSSTYQELQKLAKSNSVKLSKQARLGLKLAEKCQIVEVERKGNESNDDLILRMAREWKCLVATNDKDLRKRLRSVGVPVVFLRQKSRLELEGNI
;
A
#
# COMPACT_ATOMS: atom_id res chain seq x y z
N MET A 1 7.87 11.83 15.90
CA MET A 1 8.22 10.51 15.36
C MET A 1 7.36 10.20 14.13
N ALA A 2 7.93 9.53 13.17
CA ALA A 2 7.19 9.14 11.98
C ALA A 2 6.67 7.72 12.11
N ILE A 3 5.50 7.45 11.52
CA ILE A 3 4.89 6.12 11.50
C ILE A 3 5.22 5.46 10.18
N LYS A 4 5.80 4.27 10.23
CA LYS A 4 6.02 3.47 9.02
C LYS A 4 4.70 2.87 8.55
N ILE A 5 4.39 3.06 7.28
CA ILE A 5 3.22 2.46 6.66
C ILE A 5 3.61 1.80 5.35
N MET A 6 3.24 0.54 5.20
CA MET A 6 3.48 -0.22 3.98
C MET A 6 2.33 -0.01 3.01
N ILE A 7 2.64 0.34 1.77
CA ILE A 7 1.64 0.65 0.76
C ILE A 7 1.50 -0.51 -0.21
N ASP A 8 0.28 -1.01 -0.39
CA ASP A 8 -0.03 -2.04 -1.38
C ASP A 8 -0.25 -1.40 -2.75
N THR A 9 -0.08 -2.19 -3.80
CA THR A 9 -0.20 -1.73 -5.20
C THR A 9 -1.52 -1.00 -5.46
N ASN A 10 -2.63 -1.60 -5.06
CA ASN A 10 -3.96 -1.03 -5.35
C ASN A 10 -4.18 0.32 -4.66
N PHE A 11 -3.52 0.57 -3.54
CA PHE A 11 -3.65 1.84 -2.83
C PHE A 11 -3.02 2.98 -3.64
N LEU A 12 -1.97 2.68 -4.39
CA LEU A 12 -1.31 3.67 -5.27
C LEU A 12 -2.16 4.04 -6.48
N PHE A 13 -3.22 3.28 -6.76
CA PHE A 13 -4.15 3.59 -7.85
C PHE A 13 -5.28 4.54 -7.41
N ILE A 14 -5.43 4.78 -6.11
CA ILE A 14 -6.49 5.65 -5.59
C ILE A 14 -6.46 7.06 -6.18
N PRO A 15 -5.30 7.76 -6.24
CA PRO A 15 -5.29 9.12 -6.80
C PRO A 15 -5.78 9.19 -8.24
N SER A 16 -5.47 8.17 -9.05
CA SER A 16 -5.91 8.08 -10.44
C SER A 16 -7.42 7.85 -10.56
N LYS A 17 -7.98 7.01 -9.69
CA LYS A 17 -9.40 6.61 -9.76
C LYS A 17 -10.33 7.58 -9.06
N PHE A 18 -9.92 8.15 -7.93
CA PHE A 18 -10.82 8.88 -7.03
C PHE A 18 -10.36 10.29 -6.70
N ARG A 19 -9.25 10.75 -7.30
CA ARG A 19 -8.69 12.09 -7.09
C ARG A 19 -8.43 12.41 -5.61
N VAL A 20 -7.91 11.44 -4.86
CA VAL A 20 -7.53 11.59 -3.46
C VAL A 20 -6.02 11.66 -3.35
N ASP A 21 -5.50 12.67 -2.66
CA ASP A 21 -4.07 12.75 -2.34
C ASP A 21 -3.82 11.83 -1.14
N ILE A 22 -3.34 10.62 -1.40
CA ILE A 22 -3.22 9.59 -0.36
C ILE A 22 -2.22 9.96 0.73
N PHE A 23 -1.10 10.61 0.39
CA PHE A 23 -0.10 10.95 1.41
C PHE A 23 -0.58 12.06 2.33
N GLU A 24 -1.24 13.07 1.78
CA GLU A 24 -1.83 14.12 2.59
C GLU A 24 -2.93 13.58 3.49
N GLU A 25 -3.81 12.74 2.94
CA GLU A 25 -4.90 12.14 3.71
C GLU A 25 -4.38 11.19 4.79
N LEU A 26 -3.30 10.45 4.53
CA LEU A 26 -2.67 9.61 5.53
C LEU A 26 -2.11 10.44 6.69
N ASN A 27 -1.43 11.56 6.38
CA ASN A 27 -0.91 12.44 7.42
C ASN A 27 -2.03 13.00 8.30
N LYS A 28 -3.13 13.41 7.69
CA LYS A 28 -4.30 13.92 8.42
C LYS A 28 -4.94 12.86 9.29
N LEU A 29 -5.16 11.68 8.73
CA LEU A 29 -5.82 10.58 9.43
C LEU A 29 -5.02 10.13 10.65
N LEU A 30 -3.72 9.95 10.48
CA LEU A 30 -2.85 9.42 11.52
C LEU A 30 -2.32 10.50 12.46
N ARG A 31 -2.49 11.77 12.10
CA ARG A 31 -2.04 12.93 12.87
C ARG A 31 -0.55 12.89 13.19
N GLN A 32 0.22 12.29 12.31
CA GLN A 32 1.66 12.16 12.44
C GLN A 32 2.26 12.12 11.05
N ASN A 33 3.54 12.44 10.97
CA ASN A 33 4.27 12.22 9.73
C ASN A 33 4.37 10.73 9.45
N ILE A 34 4.23 10.36 8.19
CA ILE A 34 4.33 8.96 7.78
C ILE A 34 5.66 8.71 7.08
N GLU A 35 6.13 7.48 7.20
CA GLU A 35 7.24 6.97 6.41
C GLU A 35 6.68 5.89 5.48
N PRO A 36 6.24 6.27 4.27
CA PRO A 36 5.65 5.28 3.37
C PRO A 36 6.73 4.37 2.81
N ALA A 37 6.44 3.08 2.77
CA ALA A 37 7.35 2.07 2.27
C ALA A 37 6.65 1.16 1.27
N LEU A 38 7.38 0.75 0.25
CA LEU A 38 6.95 -0.27 -0.70
C LEU A 38 7.89 -1.44 -0.63
N LEU A 39 7.35 -2.63 -0.66
CA LEU A 39 8.18 -3.82 -0.87
C LEU A 39 8.67 -3.84 -2.31
N SER A 40 9.88 -4.37 -2.53
CA SER A 40 10.43 -4.52 -3.87
C SER A 40 9.50 -5.31 -4.79
N SER A 41 8.78 -6.31 -4.24
CA SER A 41 7.78 -7.08 -5.00
C SER A 41 6.63 -6.20 -5.48
N THR A 42 6.17 -5.26 -4.67
CA THR A 42 5.12 -4.30 -5.04
C THR A 42 5.61 -3.38 -6.15
N TYR A 43 6.82 -2.87 -6.01
CA TYR A 43 7.42 -2.00 -7.02
C TYR A 43 7.57 -2.71 -8.35
N GLN A 44 8.02 -3.97 -8.33
CA GLN A 44 8.14 -4.79 -9.56
C GLN A 44 6.79 -5.02 -10.21
N GLU A 45 5.75 -5.24 -9.42
CA GLU A 45 4.38 -5.39 -9.93
C GLU A 45 3.95 -4.12 -10.66
N LEU A 46 4.20 -2.93 -10.09
CA LEU A 46 3.90 -1.66 -10.75
C LEU A 46 4.65 -1.51 -12.07
N GLN A 47 5.93 -1.87 -12.10
CA GLN A 47 6.72 -1.82 -13.33
C GLN A 47 6.14 -2.72 -14.41
N LYS A 48 5.71 -3.92 -14.03
CA LYS A 48 5.09 -4.88 -14.94
C LYS A 48 3.77 -4.33 -15.47
N LEU A 49 2.92 -3.80 -14.62
CA LEU A 49 1.62 -3.24 -15.01
C LEU A 49 1.77 -2.00 -15.90
N ALA A 50 2.82 -1.22 -15.73
CA ALA A 50 3.10 -0.06 -16.57
C ALA A 50 3.37 -0.46 -18.03
N LYS A 51 3.77 -1.71 -18.27
CA LYS A 51 4.01 -2.26 -19.61
C LYS A 51 2.80 -3.02 -20.14
N SER A 52 1.66 -2.95 -19.47
CA SER A 52 0.43 -3.63 -19.88
C SER A 52 -0.08 -3.10 -21.23
N ASN A 53 -0.73 -3.97 -21.98
CA ASN A 53 -1.43 -3.59 -23.22
C ASN A 53 -2.69 -2.76 -22.96
N SER A 54 -3.22 -2.80 -21.73
CA SER A 54 -4.32 -1.94 -21.34
C SER A 54 -3.82 -0.51 -21.13
N VAL A 55 -4.30 0.42 -21.93
CA VAL A 55 -3.91 1.84 -21.83
C VAL A 55 -4.26 2.38 -20.44
N LYS A 56 -5.44 2.06 -19.96
CA LYS A 56 -5.91 2.51 -18.63
C LYS A 56 -5.02 2.00 -17.52
N LEU A 57 -4.74 0.69 -17.52
CA LEU A 57 -3.92 0.07 -16.48
C LEU A 57 -2.48 0.58 -16.54
N SER A 58 -1.93 0.73 -17.72
CA SER A 58 -0.58 1.27 -17.91
C SER A 58 -0.45 2.69 -17.37
N LYS A 59 -1.45 3.54 -17.62
CA LYS A 59 -1.46 4.92 -17.09
C LYS A 59 -1.55 4.94 -15.57
N GLN A 60 -2.41 4.10 -14.99
CA GLN A 60 -2.55 4.00 -13.54
C GLN A 60 -1.25 3.54 -12.90
N ALA A 61 -0.59 2.54 -13.49
CA ALA A 61 0.66 2.02 -12.96
C ALA A 61 1.80 3.04 -13.07
N ARG A 62 1.85 3.80 -14.16
CA ARG A 62 2.86 4.86 -14.31
C ARG A 62 2.69 5.97 -13.28
N LEU A 63 1.45 6.36 -12.99
CA LEU A 63 1.19 7.31 -11.91
C LEU A 63 1.59 6.71 -10.57
N GLY A 64 1.27 5.43 -10.34
CA GLY A 64 1.71 4.72 -9.13
C GLY A 64 3.22 4.71 -8.97
N LEU A 65 3.97 4.52 -10.06
CA LEU A 65 5.44 4.59 -10.01
C LEU A 65 5.93 5.98 -9.64
N LYS A 66 5.26 7.04 -10.09
CA LYS A 66 5.60 8.40 -9.69
C LYS A 66 5.36 8.60 -8.19
N LEU A 67 4.25 8.10 -7.69
CA LEU A 67 3.95 8.17 -6.26
C LEU A 67 4.96 7.36 -5.44
N ALA A 68 5.45 6.26 -6.01
CA ALA A 68 6.47 5.42 -5.36
C ALA A 68 7.78 6.15 -5.11
N GLU A 69 8.05 7.24 -5.84
CA GLU A 69 9.24 8.07 -5.60
C GLU A 69 9.23 8.71 -4.20
N LYS A 70 8.04 8.86 -3.60
CA LYS A 70 7.88 9.37 -2.24
C LYS A 70 8.01 8.29 -1.18
N CYS A 71 8.20 7.04 -1.59
CA CYS A 71 8.25 5.89 -0.70
C CYS A 71 9.66 5.32 -0.64
N GLN A 72 10.00 4.73 0.51
CA GLN A 72 11.20 3.92 0.62
C GLN A 72 10.92 2.55 -0.01
N ILE A 73 11.77 2.13 -0.94
CA ILE A 73 11.67 0.78 -1.51
C ILE A 73 12.48 -0.16 -0.63
N VAL A 74 11.85 -1.19 -0.12
CA VAL A 74 12.47 -2.15 0.78
C VAL A 74 12.63 -3.48 0.08
N GLU A 75 13.88 -3.95 -0.03
CA GLU A 75 14.17 -5.24 -0.65
C GLU A 75 13.67 -6.36 0.23
N VAL A 76 12.91 -7.28 -0.38
CA VAL A 76 12.42 -8.48 0.31
C VAL A 76 12.55 -9.67 -0.60
N GLU A 77 12.81 -10.83 -0.01
CA GLU A 77 12.87 -12.09 -0.73
C GLU A 77 11.68 -12.97 -0.36
N ARG A 78 11.14 -13.65 -1.37
CA ARG A 78 10.06 -14.60 -1.15
C ARG A 78 10.61 -15.85 -0.46
N LYS A 79 9.84 -16.35 0.49
CA LYS A 79 10.12 -17.64 1.11
C LYS A 79 9.19 -18.68 0.49
N GLY A 80 9.75 -19.64 -0.23
CA GLY A 80 8.96 -20.67 -0.88
C GLY A 80 7.99 -20.10 -1.90
N ASN A 81 6.72 -20.44 -1.77
CA ASN A 81 5.67 -20.04 -2.71
C ASN A 81 4.85 -18.84 -2.23
N GLU A 82 5.46 -17.95 -1.44
CA GLU A 82 4.73 -16.77 -0.97
C GLU A 82 4.18 -15.93 -2.13
N SER A 83 2.90 -15.55 -2.01
CA SER A 83 2.30 -14.55 -2.89
C SER A 83 2.72 -13.16 -2.44
N ASN A 84 2.38 -12.13 -3.23
CA ASN A 84 2.59 -10.74 -2.80
C ASN A 84 1.85 -10.44 -1.50
N ASP A 85 0.63 -10.93 -1.34
CA ASP A 85 -0.14 -10.74 -0.11
C ASP A 85 0.53 -11.42 1.09
N ASP A 86 1.07 -12.63 0.89
CA ASP A 86 1.81 -13.34 1.94
C ASP A 86 3.03 -12.55 2.38
N LEU A 87 3.75 -11.95 1.42
CA LEU A 87 4.92 -11.11 1.71
C LEU A 87 4.53 -9.89 2.55
N ILE A 88 3.46 -9.20 2.13
CA ILE A 88 2.96 -8.03 2.86
C ILE A 88 2.62 -8.41 4.30
N LEU A 89 1.89 -9.52 4.46
CA LEU A 89 1.49 -9.99 5.78
C LEU A 89 2.70 -10.29 6.66
N ARG A 90 3.67 -11.01 6.14
CA ARG A 90 4.88 -11.37 6.88
C ARG A 90 5.69 -10.15 7.28
N MET A 91 5.94 -9.26 6.32
CA MET A 91 6.75 -8.07 6.59
C MET A 91 6.06 -7.09 7.53
N ALA A 92 4.74 -6.94 7.41
CA ALA A 92 3.97 -6.08 8.31
C ALA A 92 4.06 -6.56 9.76
N ARG A 93 4.02 -7.86 9.96
CA ARG A 93 4.17 -8.46 11.31
C ARG A 93 5.58 -8.27 11.84
N GLU A 94 6.60 -8.52 11.02
CA GLU A 94 8.00 -8.38 11.43
C GLU A 94 8.34 -6.94 11.81
N TRP A 95 7.86 -5.98 11.01
CA TRP A 95 8.17 -4.57 11.24
C TRP A 95 7.19 -3.87 12.17
N LYS A 96 6.10 -4.54 12.55
CA LYS A 96 5.03 -3.97 13.38
C LYS A 96 4.54 -2.64 12.82
N CYS A 97 4.27 -2.60 11.52
CA CYS A 97 3.84 -1.37 10.84
C CYS A 97 2.40 -1.49 10.34
N LEU A 98 1.83 -0.34 9.99
CA LEU A 98 0.52 -0.27 9.34
C LEU A 98 0.63 -0.72 7.88
N VAL A 99 -0.49 -1.14 7.32
CA VAL A 99 -0.60 -1.43 5.88
C VAL A 99 -1.74 -0.61 5.30
N ALA A 100 -1.50 0.01 4.14
CA ALA A 100 -2.53 0.70 3.38
C ALA A 100 -2.91 -0.17 2.18
N THR A 101 -4.14 -0.64 2.15
CA THR A 101 -4.64 -1.51 1.07
C THR A 101 -6.15 -1.37 0.92
N ASN A 102 -6.63 -1.53 -0.31
CA ASN A 102 -8.07 -1.61 -0.59
C ASN A 102 -8.55 -3.04 -0.82
N ASP A 103 -7.66 -4.01 -0.77
CA ASP A 103 -8.02 -5.42 -0.92
C ASP A 103 -8.70 -5.92 0.35
N LYS A 104 -9.96 -6.28 0.26
CA LYS A 104 -10.75 -6.72 1.41
C LYS A 104 -10.22 -8.01 2.02
N ASP A 105 -9.77 -8.94 1.20
CA ASP A 105 -9.25 -10.22 1.69
C ASP A 105 -7.93 -10.02 2.41
N LEU A 106 -7.02 -9.23 1.85
CA LEU A 106 -5.77 -8.90 2.51
C LEU A 106 -6.03 -8.16 3.82
N ARG A 107 -6.97 -7.21 3.83
CA ARG A 107 -7.34 -6.48 5.05
C ARG A 107 -7.79 -7.43 6.15
N LYS A 108 -8.66 -8.40 5.82
CA LYS A 108 -9.13 -9.38 6.79
C LYS A 108 -7.98 -10.21 7.35
N ARG A 109 -7.07 -10.64 6.51
CA ARG A 109 -5.89 -11.41 6.94
C ARG A 109 -5.01 -10.60 7.87
N LEU A 110 -4.73 -9.35 7.51
CA LEU A 110 -3.92 -8.46 8.34
C LEU A 110 -4.56 -8.21 9.69
N ARG A 111 -5.86 -7.92 9.69
CA ARG A 111 -6.58 -7.68 10.95
C ARG A 111 -6.62 -8.93 11.83
N SER A 112 -6.70 -10.11 11.26
CA SER A 112 -6.72 -11.36 12.04
C SER A 112 -5.42 -11.60 12.81
N VAL A 113 -4.32 -10.97 12.40
CA VAL A 113 -3.03 -11.06 13.10
C VAL A 113 -2.66 -9.76 13.81
N GLY A 114 -3.61 -8.85 13.97
CA GLY A 114 -3.41 -7.63 14.74
C GLY A 114 -2.72 -6.49 14.03
N VAL A 115 -2.59 -6.54 12.70
CA VAL A 115 -1.98 -5.45 11.92
C VAL A 115 -3.04 -4.40 11.60
N PRO A 116 -2.85 -3.13 11.97
CA PRO A 116 -3.79 -2.08 11.61
C PRO A 116 -3.75 -1.80 10.11
N VAL A 117 -4.90 -1.47 9.53
CA VAL A 117 -5.03 -1.26 8.10
C VAL A 117 -5.71 0.06 7.80
N VAL A 118 -5.16 0.81 6.85
CA VAL A 118 -5.82 2.00 6.29
C VAL A 118 -6.39 1.63 4.92
N PHE A 119 -7.61 2.02 4.68
CA PHE A 119 -8.31 1.73 3.42
C PHE A 119 -9.20 2.90 3.02
N LEU A 120 -9.61 2.91 1.75
CA LEU A 120 -10.52 3.93 1.23
C LEU A 120 -11.97 3.50 1.47
N ARG A 121 -12.73 4.36 2.17
CA ARG A 121 -14.15 4.13 2.40
C ARG A 121 -14.99 5.03 1.51
N GLN A 122 -16.02 4.45 0.89
CA GLN A 122 -16.99 5.19 0.09
C GLN A 122 -16.36 6.06 -1.01
N LYS A 123 -15.21 5.62 -1.52
CA LYS A 123 -14.50 6.28 -2.64
C LYS A 123 -14.05 7.71 -2.34
N SER A 124 -14.07 8.15 -1.09
CA SER A 124 -13.82 9.56 -0.77
C SER A 124 -12.89 9.82 0.40
N ARG A 125 -12.78 8.92 1.36
CA ARG A 125 -11.98 9.18 2.55
C ARG A 125 -11.25 7.93 3.03
N LEU A 126 -10.12 8.15 3.69
CA LEU A 126 -9.36 7.06 4.28
C LEU A 126 -9.86 6.79 5.70
N GLU A 127 -9.87 5.52 6.08
CA GLU A 127 -10.19 5.08 7.44
C GLU A 127 -9.11 4.14 7.95
N LEU A 128 -8.93 4.16 9.26
CA LEU A 128 -8.04 3.26 9.98
C LEU A 128 -8.88 2.20 10.71
N GLU A 129 -8.56 0.93 10.48
CA GLU A 129 -9.12 -0.18 11.24
C GLU A 129 -8.01 -0.76 12.10
N GLY A 130 -8.26 -0.84 13.41
CA GLY A 130 -7.27 -1.27 14.38
C GLY A 130 -6.62 -0.10 15.10
N ASN A 131 -5.70 -0.43 16.01
CA ASN A 131 -4.98 0.55 16.82
C ASN A 131 -3.53 0.63 16.39
N ILE A 132 -3.01 1.83 16.40
CA ILE A 132 -1.60 2.07 16.13
C ILE A 132 -0.75 1.67 17.34
#